data_705e8b8d762743de2714100f880d74a9
#
_entry.id   705e8b8d762743de2714100f880d74a9
#
_cell.length_a   1.000
_cell.length_b   1.000
_cell.length_c   1.000
_cell.angle_alpha   90.00
_cell.angle_beta   90.00
_cell.angle_gamma   90.00
#
_symmetry.space_group_name_H-M   'P 1'
#
loop_
_entity.id
_entity.type
_entity.pdbx_description
1 polymer ?
#
loop_
_entity_poly.entity_id
_entity_poly.type
_entity_poly.pdbx_seq_one_letter_code
_entity_poly.pdbx_strand_id
1 'polypeptide(L)'
;MREIQVVFGIDVETDIGSWTPFYEGVTKATPILLDLFAKKSIPVTSFWVADTARRFPEIVREMDSAGHETGTHSLYHETVGDSLFEIPGTFPLLPEEVLPRIKTASNILEDIVGHKVVSWRCPRLFGGTHVTNALEALGYECDATYPMYFYNEQ
;
A
#
# COMPACT_ATOMS: atom_id res chain seq x y z
N MET A 1 -7.22 24.91 22.05
CA MET A 1 -7.85 24.23 20.88
C MET A 1 -7.24 22.85 20.80
N ARG A 2 -8.02 21.82 20.47
CA ARG A 2 -7.45 20.48 20.18
C ARG A 2 -6.84 20.54 18.79
N GLU A 3 -5.59 20.14 18.66
CA GLU A 3 -4.93 19.96 17.36
C GLU A 3 -5.50 18.71 16.68
N ILE A 4 -5.84 18.82 15.40
CA ILE A 4 -6.30 17.71 14.59
C ILE A 4 -5.17 17.37 13.62
N GLN A 5 -4.69 16.14 13.68
CA GLN A 5 -3.72 15.61 12.73
C GLN A 5 -4.47 14.90 11.59
N VAL A 6 -4.09 15.20 10.36
CA VAL A 6 -4.66 14.56 9.16
C VAL A 6 -3.54 13.86 8.42
N VAL A 7 -3.71 12.56 8.17
CA VAL A 7 -2.77 11.73 7.42
C VAL A 7 -3.38 11.40 6.06
N PHE A 8 -2.61 11.56 5.00
CA PHE A 8 -3.01 11.20 3.64
C PHE A 8 -2.28 9.95 3.19
N GLY A 9 -3.04 8.93 2.82
CA GLY A 9 -2.52 7.72 2.18
C GLY A 9 -3.12 7.55 0.79
N ILE A 10 -2.30 7.20 -0.19
CA ILE A 10 -2.74 6.90 -1.56
C ILE A 10 -2.27 5.51 -1.95
N ASP A 11 -3.16 4.73 -2.56
CA ASP A 11 -2.81 3.43 -3.10
C ASP A 11 -2.33 3.60 -4.54
N VAL A 12 -1.19 3.00 -4.87
CA VAL A 12 -0.54 3.12 -6.18
C VAL A 12 -0.47 1.74 -6.82
N GLU A 13 -1.39 1.51 -7.73
CA GLU A 13 -1.64 0.22 -8.36
C GLU A 13 -2.00 0.39 -9.84
N THR A 14 -2.43 -0.68 -10.51
CA THR A 14 -2.99 -0.58 -11.86
C THR A 14 -4.32 0.18 -11.84
N ASP A 15 -4.66 0.81 -12.94
CA ASP A 15 -5.96 1.49 -13.07
C ASP A 15 -7.10 0.48 -12.85
N ILE A 16 -8.14 0.92 -12.14
CA ILE A 16 -9.29 0.08 -11.78
C ILE A 16 -8.87 -1.15 -10.95
N GLY A 17 -8.10 -0.93 -9.86
CA GLY A 17 -7.89 -1.90 -8.79
C GLY A 17 -7.32 -3.24 -9.21
N SER A 18 -6.25 -3.26 -9.99
CA SER A 18 -5.55 -4.47 -10.48
C SER A 18 -6.29 -5.34 -11.52
N TRP A 19 -7.45 -4.90 -11.98
CA TRP A 19 -8.21 -5.63 -13.01
C TRP A 19 -7.78 -5.32 -14.45
N THR A 20 -6.95 -4.29 -14.64
CA THR A 20 -6.49 -3.85 -15.96
C THR A 20 -4.98 -3.76 -16.02
N PRO A 21 -4.36 -3.97 -17.20
CA PRO A 21 -2.92 -3.77 -17.39
C PRO A 21 -2.58 -2.30 -17.70
N PHE A 22 -3.40 -1.35 -17.27
CA PHE A 22 -3.20 0.08 -17.53
C PHE A 22 -2.61 0.77 -16.32
N TYR A 23 -1.81 1.82 -16.54
CA TYR A 23 -1.03 2.54 -15.54
C TYR A 23 -1.08 4.05 -15.76
N GLU A 24 -2.19 4.58 -16.28
CA GLU A 24 -2.34 6.02 -16.49
C GLU A 24 -2.42 6.78 -15.17
N GLY A 25 -2.99 6.18 -14.15
CA GLY A 25 -2.96 6.69 -12.78
C GLY A 25 -1.52 6.90 -12.30
N VAL A 26 -0.66 5.91 -12.50
CA VAL A 26 0.75 5.98 -12.10
C VAL A 26 1.51 7.00 -12.94
N THR A 27 1.37 6.95 -14.26
CA THR A 27 2.24 7.73 -15.18
C THR A 27 1.76 9.15 -15.43
N LYS A 28 0.45 9.41 -15.31
CA LYS A 28 -0.16 10.73 -15.60
C LYS A 28 -0.69 11.41 -14.34
N ALA A 29 -1.38 10.68 -13.47
CA ALA A 29 -1.98 11.29 -12.28
C ALA A 29 -0.97 11.52 -11.15
N THR A 30 -0.01 10.62 -10.95
CA THR A 30 0.99 10.78 -9.89
C THR A 30 1.79 12.07 -10.01
N PRO A 31 2.34 12.49 -11.17
CA PRO A 31 3.02 13.79 -11.29
C PRO A 31 2.14 14.99 -10.93
N ILE A 32 0.85 14.95 -11.28
CA ILE A 32 -0.12 16.00 -10.93
C ILE A 32 -0.34 16.06 -9.42
N LEU A 33 -0.45 14.90 -8.77
CA LEU A 33 -0.60 14.81 -7.32
C LEU A 33 0.65 15.30 -6.59
N LEU A 34 1.84 14.93 -7.06
CA LEU A 34 3.11 15.39 -6.49
C LEU A 34 3.23 16.91 -6.54
N ASP A 35 2.88 17.54 -7.67
CA ASP A 35 2.85 19.01 -7.80
C ASP A 35 1.85 19.64 -6.80
N LEU A 36 0.67 19.03 -6.65
CA LEU A 36 -0.33 19.50 -5.68
C LEU A 36 0.16 19.38 -4.24
N PHE A 37 0.73 18.23 -3.87
CA PHE A 37 1.25 17.98 -2.52
C PHE A 37 2.41 18.92 -2.20
N ALA A 38 3.33 19.13 -3.13
CA ALA A 38 4.41 20.09 -2.98
C ALA A 38 3.89 21.52 -2.76
N LYS A 39 2.94 21.99 -3.58
CA LYS A 39 2.29 23.31 -3.44
C LYS A 39 1.58 23.50 -2.12
N LYS A 40 1.07 22.44 -1.53
CA LYS A 40 0.33 22.46 -0.27
C LYS A 40 1.19 22.10 0.94
N SER A 41 2.44 21.68 0.74
CA SER A 41 3.31 21.14 1.78
C SER A 41 2.68 19.98 2.55
N ILE A 42 2.04 19.06 1.83
CA ILE A 42 1.34 17.90 2.39
C ILE A 42 2.21 16.66 2.16
N PRO A 43 2.82 16.07 3.21
CA PRO A 43 3.42 14.74 3.11
C PRO A 43 2.32 13.69 2.99
N VAL A 44 2.59 12.63 2.22
CA VAL A 44 1.66 11.50 2.04
C VAL A 44 2.40 10.18 2.22
N THR A 45 1.67 9.12 2.59
CA THR A 45 2.15 7.74 2.47
C THR A 45 1.62 7.16 1.17
N SER A 46 2.52 6.72 0.30
CA SER A 46 2.18 6.03 -0.95
C SER A 46 2.29 4.53 -0.76
N PHE A 47 1.16 3.83 -0.75
CA PHE A 47 1.10 2.37 -0.63
C PHE A 47 1.19 1.72 -2.01
N TRP A 48 2.34 1.13 -2.31
CA TRP A 48 2.64 0.59 -3.63
C TRP A 48 2.34 -0.90 -3.74
N VAL A 49 1.64 -1.28 -4.79
CA VAL A 49 1.72 -2.65 -5.30
C VAL A 49 3.12 -2.86 -5.84
N ALA A 50 3.84 -3.84 -5.29
CA ALA A 50 5.27 -3.99 -5.57
C ALA A 50 5.59 -4.31 -7.04
N ASP A 51 4.73 -5.05 -7.76
CA ASP A 51 4.88 -5.24 -9.22
C ASP A 51 4.75 -3.93 -9.99
N THR A 52 3.85 -3.04 -9.56
CA THR A 52 3.71 -1.69 -10.13
C THR A 52 4.96 -0.85 -9.84
N ALA A 53 5.45 -0.87 -8.61
CA ALA A 53 6.68 -0.18 -8.22
C ALA A 53 7.89 -0.66 -9.03
N ARG A 54 8.02 -1.96 -9.25
CA ARG A 54 9.09 -2.55 -10.08
C ARG A 54 9.03 -2.11 -11.54
N ARG A 55 7.85 -1.79 -12.06
CA ARG A 55 7.68 -1.28 -13.43
C ARG A 55 8.00 0.21 -13.56
N PHE A 56 7.82 0.97 -12.49
CA PHE A 56 8.01 2.43 -12.46
C PHE A 56 8.89 2.87 -11.27
N PRO A 57 10.11 2.29 -11.13
CA PRO A 57 10.96 2.55 -9.97
C PRO A 57 11.42 4.00 -9.87
N GLU A 58 11.46 4.72 -11.00
CA GLU A 58 11.78 6.14 -11.05
C GLU A 58 10.71 6.99 -10.35
N ILE A 59 9.42 6.65 -10.51
CA ILE A 59 8.32 7.39 -9.86
C ILE A 59 8.32 7.12 -8.35
N VAL A 60 8.60 5.88 -7.94
CA VAL A 60 8.76 5.55 -6.51
C VAL A 60 9.86 6.40 -5.89
N ARG A 61 11.05 6.46 -6.52
CA ARG A 61 12.18 7.25 -6.04
C ARG A 61 11.89 8.75 -6.04
N GLU A 62 11.16 9.25 -7.03
CA GLU A 62 10.74 10.65 -7.09
C GLU A 62 9.86 11.01 -5.90
N MET A 63 8.84 10.19 -5.59
CA MET A 63 7.97 10.40 -4.43
C MET A 63 8.75 10.33 -3.11
N ASP A 64 9.58 9.32 -2.95
CA ASP A 64 10.40 9.13 -1.75
C ASP A 64 11.37 10.30 -1.54
N SER A 65 12.08 10.73 -2.59
CA SER A 65 13.01 11.86 -2.56
C SER A 65 12.32 13.21 -2.30
N ALA A 66 11.04 13.32 -2.63
CA ALA A 66 10.21 14.49 -2.33
C ALA A 66 9.74 14.52 -0.85
N GLY A 67 10.12 13.54 -0.05
CA GLY A 67 9.78 13.45 1.38
C GLY A 67 8.42 12.79 1.66
N HIS A 68 7.88 12.06 0.70
CA HIS A 68 6.72 11.20 0.92
C HIS A 68 7.16 9.84 1.43
N GLU A 69 6.31 9.20 2.23
CA GLU A 69 6.58 7.86 2.73
C GLU A 69 6.23 6.81 1.68
N THR A 70 7.11 5.80 1.52
CA THR A 70 6.86 4.61 0.71
C THR A 70 6.35 3.49 1.61
N GLY A 71 5.12 3.04 1.40
CA GLY A 71 4.48 1.91 2.05
C GLY A 71 4.19 0.77 1.07
N THR A 72 3.81 -0.39 1.61
CA THR A 72 3.55 -1.62 0.83
C THR A 72 2.04 -1.87 0.68
N HIS A 73 1.62 -2.22 -0.54
CA HIS A 73 0.24 -2.62 -0.87
C HIS A 73 0.19 -4.01 -1.53
N SER A 74 0.88 -4.98 -0.94
CA SER A 74 1.10 -6.34 -1.44
C SER A 74 1.98 -6.44 -2.70
N LEU A 75 2.10 -7.65 -3.24
CA LEU A 75 2.94 -7.92 -4.41
C LEU A 75 2.22 -7.67 -5.73
N TYR A 76 0.97 -8.13 -5.87
CA TYR A 76 0.16 -8.08 -7.09
C TYR A 76 -1.27 -7.58 -6.86
N HIS A 77 -1.54 -6.91 -5.75
CA HIS A 77 -2.89 -6.55 -5.30
C HIS A 77 -3.79 -7.78 -5.09
N GLU A 78 -3.20 -8.90 -4.72
CA GLU A 78 -3.90 -10.13 -4.35
C GLU A 78 -4.65 -10.00 -3.03
N THR A 79 -5.63 -10.87 -2.79
CA THR A 79 -6.33 -10.92 -1.50
C THR A 79 -5.41 -11.59 -0.47
N VAL A 80 -4.75 -10.78 0.37
CA VAL A 80 -3.76 -11.24 1.36
C VAL A 80 -4.41 -11.67 2.66
N GLY A 81 -5.40 -10.90 3.11
CA GLY A 81 -6.09 -11.11 4.38
C GLY A 81 -7.47 -11.75 4.21
N ASP A 82 -8.16 -11.90 5.35
CA ASP A 82 -9.51 -12.44 5.41
C ASP A 82 -10.51 -11.49 4.75
N SER A 83 -11.32 -12.00 3.86
CA SER A 83 -12.33 -11.21 3.16
C SER A 83 -13.44 -10.78 4.12
N LEU A 84 -13.75 -9.49 4.18
CA LEU A 84 -14.88 -8.94 4.95
C LEU A 84 -16.23 -9.23 4.27
N PHE A 85 -16.20 -9.48 2.96
CA PHE A 85 -17.36 -9.87 2.16
C PHE A 85 -16.88 -10.69 0.96
N GLU A 86 -17.77 -11.46 0.40
CA GLU A 86 -17.47 -12.33 -0.75
C GLU A 86 -17.31 -11.49 -2.01
N ILE A 87 -16.18 -11.68 -2.72
CA ILE A 87 -15.94 -11.15 -4.07
C ILE A 87 -15.81 -12.34 -5.00
N PRO A 88 -16.74 -12.54 -5.96
CA PRO A 88 -16.69 -13.68 -6.87
C PRO A 88 -15.34 -13.76 -7.61
N GLY A 89 -14.77 -14.96 -7.63
CA GLY A 89 -13.50 -15.21 -8.33
C GLY A 89 -12.23 -14.73 -7.60
N THR A 90 -12.35 -14.24 -6.38
CA THR A 90 -11.19 -13.92 -5.53
C THR A 90 -11.09 -14.90 -4.35
N PHE A 91 -9.87 -15.31 -4.06
CA PHE A 91 -9.56 -16.20 -2.95
C PHE A 91 -8.42 -15.58 -2.13
N PRO A 92 -8.48 -15.62 -0.79
CA PRO A 92 -7.36 -15.20 0.04
C PRO A 92 -6.16 -16.13 -0.17
N LEU A 93 -4.96 -15.60 0.08
CA LEU A 93 -3.75 -16.42 0.17
C LEU A 93 -3.89 -17.45 1.29
N LEU A 94 -3.21 -18.58 1.14
CA LEU A 94 -3.07 -19.50 2.24
C LEU A 94 -2.26 -18.85 3.38
N PRO A 95 -2.57 -19.17 4.65
CA PRO A 95 -1.88 -18.58 5.80
C PRO A 95 -0.36 -18.63 5.72
N GLU A 96 0.18 -19.76 5.25
CA GLU A 96 1.64 -19.95 5.07
C GLU A 96 2.26 -19.12 3.94
N GLU A 97 1.46 -18.61 3.01
CA GLU A 97 1.93 -17.77 1.91
C GLU A 97 2.00 -16.28 2.27
N VAL A 98 1.28 -15.86 3.31
CA VAL A 98 1.12 -14.43 3.66
C VAL A 98 2.48 -13.78 3.97
N LEU A 99 3.24 -14.34 4.91
CA LEU A 99 4.53 -13.77 5.31
C LEU A 99 5.54 -13.72 4.15
N PRO A 100 5.81 -14.81 3.39
CA PRO A 100 6.75 -14.73 2.27
C PRO A 100 6.28 -13.78 1.16
N ARG A 101 4.98 -13.60 0.97
CA ARG A 101 4.43 -12.69 -0.01
C ARG A 101 4.67 -11.22 0.38
N ILE A 102 4.36 -10.85 1.62
CA ILE A 102 4.62 -9.51 2.16
C ILE A 102 6.12 -9.23 2.13
N LYS A 103 6.96 -10.18 2.57
CA LYS A 103 8.41 -10.03 2.55
C LYS A 103 8.97 -9.77 1.14
N THR A 104 8.46 -10.48 0.13
CA THR A 104 8.87 -10.27 -1.25
C THR A 104 8.50 -8.87 -1.73
N ALA A 105 7.28 -8.40 -1.42
CA ALA A 105 6.85 -7.06 -1.77
C ALA A 105 7.69 -5.98 -1.08
N SER A 106 7.99 -6.16 0.22
CA SER A 106 8.86 -5.26 0.98
C SER A 106 10.25 -5.15 0.37
N ASN A 107 10.89 -6.30 0.09
CA ASN A 107 12.24 -6.33 -0.49
C ASN A 107 12.31 -5.56 -1.82
N ILE A 108 11.31 -5.69 -2.68
CA ILE A 108 11.27 -4.96 -3.96
C ILE A 108 11.26 -3.45 -3.72
N LEU A 109 10.44 -2.96 -2.79
CA LEU A 109 10.35 -1.54 -2.47
C LEU A 109 11.63 -1.03 -1.79
N GLU A 110 12.14 -1.79 -0.80
CA GLU A 110 13.38 -1.47 -0.09
C GLU A 110 14.58 -1.40 -1.05
N ASP A 111 14.66 -2.29 -2.05
CA ASP A 111 15.68 -2.25 -3.11
C ASP A 111 15.56 -0.99 -3.98
N ILE A 112 14.33 -0.47 -4.18
CA ILE A 112 14.11 0.73 -4.99
C ILE A 112 14.47 2.00 -4.22
N VAL A 113 14.03 2.12 -2.95
CA VAL A 113 14.20 3.35 -2.16
C VAL A 113 15.48 3.37 -1.31
N GLY A 114 16.09 2.20 -1.07
CA GLY A 114 17.36 2.08 -0.34
C GLY A 114 17.22 2.16 1.19
N HIS A 115 16.03 2.09 1.72
CA HIS A 115 15.76 2.06 3.16
C HIS A 115 14.60 1.13 3.50
N LYS A 116 14.37 0.90 4.81
CA LYS A 116 13.32 0.04 5.32
C LYS A 116 11.93 0.62 5.02
N VAL A 117 11.01 -0.24 4.58
CA VAL A 117 9.59 0.09 4.43
C VAL A 117 8.84 -0.42 5.66
N VAL A 118 8.11 0.46 6.34
CA VAL A 118 7.51 0.18 7.65
C VAL A 118 5.99 0.37 7.70
N SER A 119 5.38 0.82 6.61
CA SER A 119 3.94 1.06 6.52
C SER A 119 3.29 0.12 5.52
N TRP A 120 2.14 -0.43 5.93
CA TRP A 120 1.36 -1.39 5.18
C TRP A 120 -0.08 -0.93 4.98
N ARG A 121 -0.67 -1.28 3.83
CA ARG A 121 -2.11 -1.29 3.63
C ARG A 121 -2.50 -2.54 2.86
N CYS A 122 -3.46 -3.28 3.37
CA CYS A 122 -3.92 -4.50 2.72
C CYS A 122 -4.78 -4.18 1.50
N PRO A 123 -4.59 -4.87 0.38
CA PRO A 123 -5.51 -4.78 -0.75
C PRO A 123 -6.96 -5.02 -0.33
N ARG A 124 -7.87 -4.25 -0.92
CA ARG A 124 -9.32 -4.31 -0.61
C ARG A 124 -9.66 -4.02 0.85
N LEU A 125 -8.68 -3.58 1.66
CA LEU A 125 -8.80 -3.39 3.10
C LEU A 125 -9.14 -4.71 3.85
N PHE A 126 -8.74 -5.85 3.31
CA PHE A 126 -8.93 -7.17 3.92
C PHE A 126 -7.70 -7.54 4.74
N GLY A 127 -7.79 -7.36 6.07
CA GLY A 127 -6.75 -7.70 7.03
C GLY A 127 -6.96 -9.09 7.65
N GLY A 128 -6.43 -9.29 8.85
CA GLY A 128 -6.61 -10.52 9.62
C GLY A 128 -5.36 -10.90 10.41
N THR A 129 -5.50 -11.90 11.26
CA THR A 129 -4.45 -12.32 12.19
C THR A 129 -3.17 -12.75 11.49
N HIS A 130 -3.27 -13.46 10.36
CA HIS A 130 -2.08 -13.89 9.60
C HIS A 130 -1.31 -12.71 9.02
N VAL A 131 -2.01 -11.67 8.57
CA VAL A 131 -1.39 -10.43 8.08
C VAL A 131 -0.69 -9.72 9.24
N THR A 132 -1.39 -9.48 10.35
CA THR A 132 -0.83 -8.78 11.52
C THR A 132 0.42 -9.47 12.05
N ASN A 133 0.39 -10.81 12.20
CA ASN A 133 1.54 -11.59 12.64
C ASN A 133 2.73 -11.48 11.65
N ALA A 134 2.44 -11.47 10.35
CA ALA A 134 3.48 -11.32 9.33
C ALA A 134 4.09 -9.92 9.36
N LEU A 135 3.28 -8.87 9.53
CA LEU A 135 3.76 -7.49 9.66
C LEU A 135 4.66 -7.31 10.89
N GLU A 136 4.25 -7.84 12.04
CA GLU A 136 5.05 -7.84 13.27
C GLU A 136 6.40 -8.55 13.04
N ALA A 137 6.38 -9.76 12.47
CA ALA A 137 7.58 -10.54 12.20
C ALA A 137 8.56 -9.84 11.22
N LEU A 138 8.04 -9.00 10.32
CA LEU A 138 8.83 -8.22 9.35
C LEU A 138 9.24 -6.84 9.88
N GLY A 139 8.76 -6.43 11.06
CA GLY A 139 9.09 -5.17 11.70
C GLY A 139 8.38 -3.96 11.10
N TYR A 140 7.14 -4.13 10.64
CA TYR A 140 6.27 -3.03 10.25
C TYR A 140 5.82 -2.25 11.49
N GLU A 141 5.66 -0.95 11.33
CA GLU A 141 5.29 -0.02 12.41
C GLU A 141 3.85 0.49 12.27
N CYS A 142 3.30 0.47 11.05
CA CYS A 142 1.97 0.98 10.76
C CYS A 142 1.19 0.03 9.85
N ASP A 143 -0.06 -0.26 10.24
CA ASP A 143 -1.07 -0.90 9.39
C ASP A 143 -2.24 0.05 9.17
N ALA A 144 -2.39 0.55 7.94
CA ALA A 144 -3.43 1.47 7.50
C ALA A 144 -4.62 0.75 6.83
N THR A 145 -4.83 -0.53 7.16
CA THR A 145 -5.83 -1.39 6.51
C THR A 145 -7.26 -1.10 6.98
N TYR A 146 -7.47 -0.89 8.29
CA TYR A 146 -8.82 -0.92 8.85
C TYR A 146 -9.49 0.46 8.87
N PRO A 147 -10.53 0.69 8.05
CA PRO A 147 -11.32 1.91 8.14
C PRO A 147 -12.26 1.88 9.35
N MET A 148 -12.36 2.99 10.06
CA MET A 148 -13.12 3.10 11.32
C MET A 148 -14.60 2.70 11.20
N TYR A 149 -15.22 2.88 10.04
CA TYR A 149 -16.64 2.57 9.86
C TYR A 149 -16.97 1.07 9.89
N PHE A 150 -16.01 0.20 9.65
CA PHE A 150 -16.21 -1.25 9.78
C PHE A 150 -16.29 -1.72 11.24
N TYR A 151 -15.84 -0.92 12.20
CA TYR A 151 -15.88 -1.27 13.62
C TYR A 151 -17.24 -1.03 14.29
N ASN A 152 -18.13 -0.28 13.66
CA ASN A 152 -19.43 0.06 14.23
C ASN A 152 -20.53 -0.97 13.89
N GLU A 153 -20.22 -2.03 13.14
CA GLU A 153 -21.18 -3.04 12.69
C GLU A 153 -20.92 -4.43 13.34
N GLN A 154 -20.03 -4.52 14.34
CA GLN A 154 -19.71 -5.75 15.06
C GLN A 154 -20.28 -5.75 16.48
#